data_cf008603a6d5bf7615f05f8242cb5248
#
_entry.id   cf008603a6d5bf7615f05f8242cb5248
#
_cell.length_a   1.000
_cell.length_b   1.000
_cell.length_c   1.000
_cell.angle_alpha   90.00
_cell.angle_beta   90.00
_cell.angle_gamma   90.00
#
_symmetry.space_group_name_H-M   'P 1'
#
loop_
_entity.id
_entity.type
_entity.pdbx_description
1 polymer ?
#
loop_
_entity_poly.entity_id
_entity_poly.type
_entity_poly.pdbx_seq_one_letter_code
_entity_poly.pdbx_strand_id
1 'polypeptide(L)'
;MPQPIAVGAVLGGRYRITQHVVTSADQDMVFLGTDQVLNRRVTVLVASRENATQVASSARELATGERTDDVQVLDLGLSEGRTYLIAGGDPDPDVLLGLAYPQELYVEPFQTDSLGSELFGESRTGDPHAYDDDEAYYTDLDRRLRADEDEAQRRPGFLNRLSERLAERVRPSDGTAAKAA
;
A
#
# COMPACT_ATOMS: atom_id res chain seq x y z
N MET A 1 -15.86 37.66 -13.10
CA MET A 1 -15.39 36.28 -13.28
C MET A 1 -14.00 36.22 -12.69
N PRO A 2 -13.75 35.45 -11.63
CA PRO A 2 -12.38 35.25 -11.17
C PRO A 2 -11.61 34.53 -12.29
N GLN A 3 -10.48 35.10 -12.66
CA GLN A 3 -9.63 34.49 -13.69
C GLN A 3 -8.98 33.22 -13.09
N PRO A 4 -8.89 32.13 -13.85
CA PRO A 4 -8.19 30.95 -13.35
C PRO A 4 -6.72 31.31 -13.13
N ILE A 5 -6.17 30.89 -11.97
CA ILE A 5 -4.75 31.00 -11.70
C ILE A 5 -4.00 30.26 -12.82
N ALA A 6 -3.16 30.98 -13.55
CA ALA A 6 -2.48 30.49 -14.73
C ALA A 6 -0.97 30.72 -14.64
N VAL A 7 -0.24 30.06 -15.54
CA VAL A 7 1.19 30.30 -15.69
C VAL A 7 1.47 31.78 -15.96
N GLY A 8 2.42 32.35 -15.22
CA GLY A 8 2.74 33.77 -15.24
C GLY A 8 2.06 34.60 -14.12
N ALA A 9 1.03 34.06 -13.45
CA ALA A 9 0.41 34.72 -12.32
C ALA A 9 1.39 34.88 -11.14
N VAL A 10 1.17 35.93 -10.34
CA VAL A 10 1.95 36.18 -9.14
C VAL A 10 1.03 36.09 -7.92
N LEU A 11 1.25 35.09 -7.08
CA LEU A 11 0.48 34.88 -5.87
C LEU A 11 1.10 35.64 -4.71
N GLY A 12 0.25 36.30 -3.90
CA GLY A 12 0.71 37.06 -2.74
C GLY A 12 1.73 38.17 -3.07
N GLY A 13 1.84 38.59 -4.34
CA GLY A 13 2.86 39.54 -4.79
C GLY A 13 4.30 39.06 -4.74
N ARG A 14 4.49 37.75 -4.47
CA ARG A 14 5.81 37.15 -4.22
C ARG A 14 6.11 35.92 -5.07
N TYR A 15 5.14 35.03 -5.23
CA TYR A 15 5.36 33.72 -5.86
C TYR A 15 4.88 33.73 -7.29
N ARG A 16 5.81 33.67 -8.25
CA ARG A 16 5.48 33.61 -9.67
C ARG A 16 5.30 32.18 -10.12
N ILE A 17 4.16 31.88 -10.69
CA ILE A 17 3.89 30.58 -11.31
C ILE A 17 4.63 30.47 -12.66
N THR A 18 5.40 29.40 -12.82
CA THR A 18 6.22 29.17 -14.00
C THR A 18 5.68 28.05 -14.87
N GLN A 19 5.11 27.00 -14.28
CA GLN A 19 4.66 25.83 -14.98
C GLN A 19 3.49 25.17 -14.27
N HIS A 20 2.53 24.66 -15.03
CA HIS A 20 1.48 23.76 -14.53
C HIS A 20 2.01 22.32 -14.53
N VAL A 21 1.78 21.59 -13.46
CA VAL A 21 2.24 20.19 -13.28
C VAL A 21 1.09 19.22 -13.45
N VAL A 22 0.05 19.33 -12.63
CA VAL A 22 -1.07 18.38 -12.62
C VAL A 22 -2.34 19.06 -12.10
N THR A 23 -3.48 18.54 -12.51
CA THR A 23 -4.81 18.89 -11.99
C THR A 23 -5.49 17.62 -11.52
N SER A 24 -6.02 17.63 -10.29
CA SER A 24 -6.80 16.51 -9.75
C SER A 24 -8.22 16.47 -10.35
N ALA A 25 -8.93 15.37 -10.11
CA ALA A 25 -10.35 15.25 -10.50
C ALA A 25 -11.23 16.31 -9.83
N ASP A 26 -10.88 16.73 -8.62
CA ASP A 26 -11.59 17.74 -7.81
C ASP A 26 -11.19 19.17 -8.14
N GLN A 27 -10.42 19.38 -9.22
CA GLN A 27 -9.94 20.70 -9.66
C GLN A 27 -8.91 21.38 -8.73
N ASP A 28 -8.21 20.59 -7.92
CA ASP A 28 -6.99 21.05 -7.27
C ASP A 28 -5.86 21.05 -8.29
N MET A 29 -5.01 22.04 -8.24
CA MET A 29 -3.95 22.22 -9.23
C MET A 29 -2.60 22.37 -8.57
N VAL A 30 -1.60 21.70 -9.13
CA VAL A 30 -0.20 21.85 -8.70
C VAL A 30 0.58 22.57 -9.79
N PHE A 31 1.35 23.57 -9.36
CA PHE A 31 2.21 24.37 -10.21
C PHE A 31 3.63 24.42 -9.66
N LEU A 32 4.60 24.55 -10.55
CA LEU A 32 5.92 25.01 -10.17
C LEU A 32 5.96 26.54 -10.21
N GLY A 33 6.73 27.11 -9.33
CA GLY A 33 6.90 28.54 -9.23
C GLY A 33 8.25 28.95 -8.72
N THR A 34 8.44 30.25 -8.63
CA THR A 34 9.65 30.86 -8.08
C THR A 34 9.25 31.93 -7.06
N ASP A 35 9.85 31.85 -5.88
CA ASP A 35 9.83 32.90 -4.88
C ASP A 35 10.72 34.05 -5.38
N GLN A 36 10.12 35.16 -5.77
CA GLN A 36 10.84 36.29 -6.36
C GLN A 36 11.71 37.04 -5.32
N VAL A 37 11.43 36.89 -4.05
CA VAL A 37 12.17 37.55 -2.97
C VAL A 37 13.44 36.76 -2.62
N LEU A 38 13.33 35.44 -2.48
CA LEU A 38 14.44 34.58 -2.11
C LEU A 38 15.10 33.90 -3.31
N ASN A 39 14.58 34.11 -4.53
CA ASN A 39 15.05 33.52 -5.78
C ASN A 39 15.22 31.99 -5.70
N ARG A 40 14.25 31.32 -5.12
CA ARG A 40 14.26 29.87 -4.95
C ARG A 40 13.03 29.22 -5.60
N ARG A 41 13.17 27.95 -5.97
CA ARG A 41 12.06 27.16 -6.48
C ARG A 41 11.06 26.88 -5.36
N VAL A 42 9.81 26.91 -5.73
CA VAL A 42 8.68 26.57 -4.85
C VAL A 42 7.67 25.77 -5.67
N THR A 43 6.91 24.93 -4.98
CA THR A 43 5.75 24.26 -5.57
C THR A 43 4.49 24.84 -4.94
N VAL A 44 3.48 25.03 -5.75
CA VAL A 44 2.24 25.70 -5.37
C VAL A 44 1.07 24.75 -5.54
N LEU A 45 0.36 24.46 -4.48
CA LEU A 45 -0.94 23.79 -4.53
C LEU A 45 -2.04 24.84 -4.51
N VAL A 46 -2.90 24.84 -5.49
CA VAL A 46 -4.11 25.68 -5.54
C VAL A 46 -5.31 24.79 -5.31
N ALA A 47 -5.93 24.95 -4.16
CA ALA A 47 -7.08 24.14 -3.77
C ALA A 47 -8.34 24.52 -4.57
N SER A 48 -9.18 23.54 -4.82
CA SER A 48 -10.57 23.75 -5.21
C SER A 48 -11.33 24.48 -4.07
N ARG A 49 -12.53 24.97 -4.36
CA ARG A 49 -13.34 25.61 -3.30
C ARG A 49 -13.78 24.62 -2.22
N GLU A 50 -13.99 23.36 -2.64
CA GLU A 50 -14.43 22.28 -1.76
C GLU A 50 -13.32 21.83 -0.83
N ASN A 51 -12.09 21.78 -1.32
CA ASN A 51 -10.94 21.29 -0.59
C ASN A 51 -10.15 22.41 0.14
N ALA A 52 -10.55 23.67 -0.03
CA ALA A 52 -9.84 24.81 0.55
C ALA A 52 -9.65 24.72 2.07
N THR A 53 -10.68 24.28 2.79
CA THR A 53 -10.64 24.13 4.25
C THR A 53 -9.72 22.97 4.65
N GLN A 54 -9.76 21.87 3.90
CA GLN A 54 -8.92 20.70 4.16
C GLN A 54 -7.44 21.02 3.95
N VAL A 55 -7.10 21.69 2.84
CA VAL A 55 -5.71 22.13 2.59
C VAL A 55 -5.20 23.05 3.68
N ALA A 56 -6.05 23.98 4.19
CA ALA A 56 -5.67 24.85 5.29
C ALA A 56 -5.45 24.08 6.61
N SER A 57 -6.26 23.05 6.88
CA SER A 57 -6.07 22.17 8.05
C SER A 57 -4.80 21.36 7.92
N SER A 58 -4.57 20.72 6.78
CA SER A 58 -3.35 19.95 6.51
C SER A 58 -2.09 20.81 6.60
N ALA A 59 -2.14 22.05 6.11
CA ALA A 59 -1.02 22.98 6.24
C ALA A 59 -0.72 23.33 7.72
N ARG A 60 -1.74 23.45 8.56
CA ARG A 60 -1.56 23.66 10.00
C ARG A 60 -0.98 22.44 10.67
N GLU A 61 -1.50 21.26 10.38
CA GLU A 61 -1.02 19.97 10.91
C GLU A 61 0.46 19.74 10.58
N LEU A 62 0.89 20.08 9.36
CA LEU A 62 2.29 20.04 8.95
C LEU A 62 3.13 21.07 9.74
N ALA A 63 2.61 22.28 9.94
CA ALA A 63 3.32 23.33 10.69
C ALA A 63 3.44 23.01 12.18
N THR A 64 2.48 22.28 12.77
CA THR A 64 2.49 21.86 14.18
C THR A 64 3.20 20.51 14.40
N GLY A 65 3.52 19.78 13.33
CA GLY A 65 4.13 18.46 13.40
C GLY A 65 3.14 17.34 13.71
N GLU A 66 1.85 17.60 13.65
CA GLU A 66 0.78 16.60 13.80
C GLU A 66 0.69 15.69 12.56
N ARG A 67 1.11 16.21 11.42
CA ARG A 67 1.22 15.48 10.16
C ARG A 67 2.68 15.43 9.71
N THR A 68 3.14 14.27 9.25
CA THR A 68 4.55 13.99 8.92
C THR A 68 4.72 13.66 7.45
N ASP A 69 4.24 14.52 6.55
CA ASP A 69 4.54 14.40 5.13
C ASP A 69 5.86 15.13 4.80
N ASP A 70 6.55 14.66 3.77
CA ASP A 70 7.81 15.29 3.29
C ASP A 70 7.53 16.57 2.50
N VAL A 71 6.77 17.48 3.12
CA VAL A 71 6.38 18.78 2.56
C VAL A 71 6.71 19.90 3.53
N GLN A 72 7.60 20.77 3.12
CA GLN A 72 7.89 21.99 3.87
C GLN A 72 6.92 23.11 3.48
N VAL A 73 5.92 23.39 4.30
CA VAL A 73 5.00 24.52 4.09
C VAL A 73 5.73 25.83 4.35
N LEU A 74 5.71 26.73 3.37
CA LEU A 74 6.33 28.06 3.46
C LEU A 74 5.31 29.18 3.67
N ASP A 75 4.16 29.05 3.01
CA ASP A 75 3.13 30.06 3.04
C ASP A 75 1.75 29.47 2.70
N LEU A 76 0.72 30.09 3.20
CA LEU A 76 -0.68 29.76 2.91
C LEU A 76 -1.44 31.06 2.68
N GLY A 77 -2.14 31.17 1.58
CA GLY A 77 -2.85 32.40 1.26
C GLY A 77 -4.10 32.21 0.42
N LEU A 78 -4.72 33.32 0.12
CA LEU A 78 -5.89 33.40 -0.76
C LEU A 78 -5.57 34.26 -1.98
N SER A 79 -5.87 33.76 -3.16
CA SER A 79 -5.81 34.53 -4.40
C SER A 79 -7.05 34.25 -5.23
N GLU A 80 -7.75 35.30 -5.65
CA GLU A 80 -8.97 35.23 -6.46
C GLU A 80 -10.08 34.31 -5.89
N GLY A 81 -10.15 34.22 -4.58
CA GLY A 81 -11.12 33.36 -3.87
C GLY A 81 -10.76 31.87 -3.86
N ARG A 82 -9.52 31.54 -4.21
CA ARG A 82 -8.94 30.20 -4.06
C ARG A 82 -7.84 30.19 -3.01
N THR A 83 -7.81 29.16 -2.20
CA THR A 83 -6.73 28.90 -1.26
C THR A 83 -5.53 28.34 -2.00
N TYR A 84 -4.35 28.88 -1.74
CA TYR A 84 -3.11 28.34 -2.24
C TYR A 84 -2.14 28.04 -1.10
N LEU A 85 -1.36 26.99 -1.26
CA LEU A 85 -0.30 26.59 -0.35
C LEU A 85 1.01 26.63 -1.10
N ILE A 86 2.04 27.22 -0.50
CA ILE A 86 3.40 27.27 -1.06
C ILE A 86 4.25 26.27 -0.28
N ALA A 87 4.81 25.33 -1.01
CA ALA A 87 5.77 24.36 -0.49
C ALA A 87 7.19 24.68 -0.95
N GLY A 88 8.17 24.44 -0.10
CA GLY A 88 9.59 24.59 -0.41
C GLY A 88 10.10 23.45 -1.27
N GLY A 89 10.99 23.77 -2.23
CA GLY A 89 11.60 22.77 -3.08
C GLY A 89 10.68 22.23 -4.17
N ASP A 90 10.81 20.97 -4.45
CA ASP A 90 10.08 20.24 -5.51
C ASP A 90 9.52 18.94 -4.91
N PRO A 91 8.56 19.03 -3.98
CA PRO A 91 7.92 17.86 -3.42
C PRO A 91 7.10 17.15 -4.48
N ASP A 92 6.86 15.85 -4.27
CA ASP A 92 6.04 15.04 -5.16
C ASP A 92 4.64 15.65 -5.31
N PRO A 93 4.16 15.89 -6.54
CA PRO A 93 2.83 16.44 -6.79
C PRO A 93 1.70 15.62 -6.17
N ASP A 94 1.82 14.31 -6.09
CA ASP A 94 0.81 13.42 -5.51
C ASP A 94 0.73 13.61 -4.00
N VAL A 95 1.86 13.82 -3.34
CA VAL A 95 1.89 14.13 -1.89
C VAL A 95 1.22 15.47 -1.62
N LEU A 96 1.46 16.48 -2.47
CA LEU A 96 0.78 17.77 -2.36
C LEU A 96 -0.74 17.67 -2.58
N LEU A 97 -1.17 16.91 -3.60
CA LEU A 97 -2.60 16.65 -3.82
C LEU A 97 -3.22 15.89 -2.64
N GLY A 98 -2.47 15.02 -2.00
CA GLY A 98 -2.88 14.32 -0.78
C GLY A 98 -3.23 15.25 0.37
N LEU A 99 -2.73 16.50 0.39
CA LEU A 99 -3.10 17.49 1.40
C LEU A 99 -4.54 18.02 1.24
N ALA A 100 -5.14 17.85 0.08
CA ALA A 100 -6.52 18.18 -0.18
C ALA A 100 -7.51 17.18 0.42
N TYR A 101 -7.02 16.04 0.90
CA TYR A 101 -7.82 14.98 1.51
C TYR A 101 -7.47 14.83 3.00
N PRO A 102 -8.46 14.47 3.84
CA PRO A 102 -8.18 14.16 5.23
C PRO A 102 -7.26 12.94 5.30
N GLN A 103 -6.28 12.97 6.19
CA GLN A 103 -5.48 11.80 6.47
C GLN A 103 -6.39 10.76 7.11
N GLU A 104 -6.63 9.65 6.44
CA GLU A 104 -7.29 8.51 7.05
C GLU A 104 -6.36 7.99 8.16
N LEU A 105 -6.74 8.31 9.40
CA LEU A 105 -6.15 7.63 10.54
C LEU A 105 -6.51 6.16 10.38
N TYR A 106 -5.53 5.34 10.01
CA TYR A 106 -5.67 3.90 10.13
C TYR A 106 -5.91 3.58 11.60
N VAL A 107 -7.17 3.54 11.96
CA VAL A 107 -7.58 2.93 13.23
C VAL A 107 -7.46 1.45 12.99
N GLU A 108 -6.44 0.84 13.59
CA GLU A 108 -6.37 -0.62 13.62
C GLU A 108 -7.74 -1.13 14.06
N PRO A 109 -8.38 -2.01 13.28
CA PRO A 109 -9.63 -2.59 13.71
C PRO A 109 -9.37 -3.28 15.04
N PHE A 110 -9.86 -2.67 16.10
CA PHE A 110 -9.82 -3.26 17.43
C PHE A 110 -10.45 -4.64 17.32
N GLN A 111 -9.73 -5.64 17.77
CA GLN A 111 -10.14 -7.02 17.98
C GLN A 111 -9.73 -8.00 16.87
N THR A 112 -8.49 -8.42 16.97
CA THR A 112 -8.09 -9.74 16.47
C THR A 112 -8.81 -10.90 17.16
N ASP A 113 -9.38 -10.67 18.34
CA ASP A 113 -10.11 -11.70 19.08
C ASP A 113 -11.42 -12.11 18.43
N SER A 114 -12.12 -11.18 17.75
CA SER A 114 -13.35 -11.51 17.03
C SER A 114 -13.07 -12.21 15.71
N LEU A 115 -11.97 -11.88 15.02
CA LEU A 115 -11.58 -12.52 13.78
C LEU A 115 -11.25 -14.00 13.98
N GLY A 116 -10.66 -14.35 15.13
CA GLY A 116 -10.39 -15.73 15.52
C GLY A 116 -11.67 -16.54 15.71
N SER A 117 -12.69 -15.98 16.34
CA SER A 117 -13.95 -16.67 16.63
C SER A 117 -14.83 -16.83 15.38
N GLU A 118 -14.81 -15.85 14.45
CA GLU A 118 -15.58 -15.93 13.21
C GLU A 118 -14.97 -16.88 12.16
N LEU A 119 -13.64 -16.96 12.09
CA LEU A 119 -12.95 -17.80 11.13
C LEU A 119 -12.70 -19.23 11.61
N PHE A 120 -12.54 -19.44 12.92
CA PHE A 120 -12.18 -20.73 13.50
C PHE A 120 -13.26 -21.33 14.41
N GLY A 121 -14.44 -20.70 14.47
CA GLY A 121 -15.50 -21.08 15.38
C GLY A 121 -15.17 -20.72 16.83
N GLU A 122 -16.08 -21.11 17.76
CA GLU A 122 -15.86 -20.88 19.19
C GLU A 122 -14.47 -21.37 19.60
N SER A 123 -13.75 -20.48 20.28
CA SER A 123 -12.48 -20.81 20.91
C SER A 123 -12.59 -22.21 21.49
N ARG A 124 -11.77 -23.12 20.98
CA ARG A 124 -11.63 -24.43 21.64
C ARG A 124 -11.22 -24.12 23.07
N THR A 125 -12.19 -24.17 23.97
CA THR A 125 -11.93 -24.38 25.39
C THR A 125 -11.32 -25.77 25.52
N GLY A 126 -10.13 -25.96 24.98
CA GLY A 126 -9.27 -27.01 25.41
C GLY A 126 -8.89 -26.61 26.80
N ASP A 127 -9.50 -27.24 27.81
CA ASP A 127 -8.88 -27.27 29.11
C ASP A 127 -7.40 -27.60 28.86
N PRO A 128 -6.48 -26.79 29.37
CA PRO A 128 -5.06 -27.11 29.26
C PRO A 128 -4.92 -28.51 29.89
N HIS A 129 -4.72 -29.52 29.06
CA HIS A 129 -4.34 -30.82 29.53
C HIS A 129 -2.99 -30.59 30.21
N ALA A 130 -3.05 -30.36 31.50
CA ALA A 130 -1.86 -30.39 32.33
C ALA A 130 -1.38 -31.86 32.30
N TYR A 131 -0.38 -32.11 31.49
CA TYR A 131 0.38 -33.34 31.62
C TYR A 131 1.14 -33.21 32.95
N ASP A 132 0.71 -33.96 33.96
CA ASP A 132 1.40 -34.03 35.24
C ASP A 132 2.81 -34.64 35.13
N ASP A 133 3.18 -35.12 33.95
CA ASP A 133 4.44 -35.74 33.62
C ASP A 133 4.90 -35.33 32.19
N ASP A 134 5.98 -34.59 32.10
CA ASP A 134 6.61 -34.18 30.84
C ASP A 134 6.98 -35.40 29.99
N GLU A 135 7.35 -36.51 30.57
CA GLU A 135 7.72 -37.74 29.86
C GLU A 135 6.51 -38.36 29.13
N ALA A 136 5.32 -38.29 29.70
CA ALA A 136 4.08 -38.73 29.07
C ALA A 136 3.74 -37.86 27.86
N TYR A 137 3.93 -36.55 27.94
CA TYR A 137 3.74 -35.62 26.85
C TYR A 137 4.66 -35.92 25.67
N TYR A 138 5.96 -36.07 25.90
CA TYR A 138 6.93 -36.37 24.83
C TYR A 138 6.70 -37.73 24.21
N THR A 139 6.25 -38.72 24.99
CA THR A 139 5.92 -40.07 24.48
C THR A 139 4.70 -40.03 23.55
N ASP A 140 3.69 -39.24 23.89
CA ASP A 140 2.51 -39.09 23.02
C ASP A 140 2.82 -38.30 21.74
N LEU A 141 3.65 -37.26 21.85
CA LEU A 141 4.14 -36.49 20.72
C LEU A 141 4.94 -37.35 19.72
N ASP A 142 5.86 -38.17 20.24
CA ASP A 142 6.68 -39.11 19.45
C ASP A 142 5.81 -40.15 18.73
N ARG A 143 4.76 -40.63 19.40
CA ARG A 143 3.80 -41.55 18.79
C ARG A 143 3.02 -40.91 17.63
N ARG A 144 2.60 -39.65 17.78
CA ARG A 144 1.88 -38.93 16.73
C ARG A 144 2.79 -38.65 15.53
N LEU A 145 4.02 -38.22 15.77
CA LEU A 145 4.98 -37.95 14.69
C LEU A 145 5.30 -39.21 13.88
N ARG A 146 5.48 -40.36 14.55
CA ARG A 146 5.72 -41.65 13.86
C ARG A 146 4.48 -42.12 13.07
N ALA A 147 3.27 -41.88 13.57
CA ALA A 147 2.06 -42.21 12.84
C ALA A 147 1.92 -41.38 11.56
N ASP A 148 2.27 -40.10 11.61
CA ASP A 148 2.23 -39.19 10.45
C ASP A 148 3.33 -39.57 9.42
N GLU A 149 4.52 -40.00 9.86
CA GLU A 149 5.57 -40.48 8.97
C GLU A 149 5.19 -41.81 8.27
N ASP A 150 4.56 -42.72 8.99
CA ASP A 150 4.07 -43.99 8.41
C ASP A 150 2.93 -43.74 7.40
N GLU A 151 2.06 -42.77 7.65
CA GLU A 151 1.01 -42.40 6.70
C GLU A 151 1.59 -41.68 5.46
N ALA A 152 2.61 -40.83 5.63
CA ALA A 152 3.30 -40.16 4.54
C ALA A 152 4.04 -41.16 3.64
N GLN A 153 4.64 -42.20 4.21
CA GLN A 153 5.31 -43.27 3.44
C GLN A 153 4.33 -44.19 2.69
N ARG A 154 3.10 -44.35 3.18
CA ARG A 154 2.05 -45.16 2.53
C ARG A 154 1.39 -44.46 1.35
N ARG A 155 1.52 -43.13 1.26
CA ARG A 155 1.00 -42.38 0.10
C ARG A 155 2.04 -42.40 -1.02
N PRO A 156 1.79 -43.14 -2.15
CA PRO A 156 2.72 -43.11 -3.28
C PRO A 156 2.80 -41.67 -3.77
N GLY A 157 4.00 -41.10 -3.65
CA GLY A 157 4.24 -39.70 -3.98
C GLY A 157 3.80 -39.41 -5.40
N PHE A 158 3.21 -38.26 -5.61
CA PHE A 158 2.78 -37.73 -6.91
C PHE A 158 3.87 -37.87 -7.98
N LEU A 159 5.13 -37.74 -7.60
CA LEU A 159 6.29 -37.89 -8.49
C LEU A 159 6.48 -39.33 -9.01
N ASN A 160 6.17 -40.37 -8.24
CA ASN A 160 6.23 -41.74 -8.68
C ASN A 160 5.16 -42.05 -9.74
N ARG A 161 3.95 -41.50 -9.61
CA ARG A 161 2.89 -41.62 -10.61
C ARG A 161 3.24 -40.89 -11.91
N LEU A 162 3.97 -39.78 -11.81
CA LEU A 162 4.41 -39.01 -12.98
C LEU A 162 5.52 -39.74 -13.74
N SER A 163 6.47 -40.35 -13.03
CA SER A 163 7.57 -41.11 -13.63
C SER A 163 7.07 -42.38 -14.32
N GLU A 164 6.07 -43.09 -13.77
CA GLU A 164 5.45 -44.23 -14.41
C GLU A 164 4.74 -43.87 -15.74
N ARG A 165 3.99 -42.76 -15.73
CA ARG A 165 3.33 -42.25 -16.95
C ARG A 165 4.30 -41.78 -18.03
N LEU A 166 5.45 -41.22 -17.63
CA LEU A 166 6.50 -40.83 -18.56
C LEU A 166 7.25 -42.05 -19.13
N ALA A 167 7.51 -43.09 -18.33
CA ALA A 167 8.15 -44.32 -18.77
C ALA A 167 7.28 -45.09 -19.77
N GLU A 168 5.96 -45.06 -19.64
CA GLU A 168 5.03 -45.70 -20.55
C GLU A 168 4.94 -45.03 -21.92
N ARG A 169 5.23 -43.71 -21.98
CA ARG A 169 5.28 -42.93 -23.23
C ARG A 169 6.57 -43.09 -24.03
N VAL A 170 7.63 -43.58 -23.42
CA VAL A 170 8.98 -43.72 -24.04
C VAL A 170 9.28 -45.16 -24.52
N ARG A 171 8.31 -46.08 -24.56
CA ARG A 171 8.52 -47.38 -25.21
C ARG A 171 8.60 -47.14 -26.71
N PRO A 172 9.78 -47.40 -27.35
CA PRO A 172 9.87 -47.37 -28.80
C PRO A 172 9.06 -48.55 -29.37
N SER A 173 8.18 -48.27 -30.30
CA SER A 173 7.53 -49.31 -31.10
C SER A 173 8.59 -49.97 -32.01
N ASP A 174 9.01 -51.15 -31.65
CA ASP A 174 9.78 -52.02 -32.58
C ASP A 174 8.90 -52.32 -33.78
N GLY A 175 9.13 -51.53 -34.84
CA GLY A 175 8.55 -51.74 -36.15
C GLY A 175 9.24 -52.91 -36.85
N THR A 176 8.49 -53.95 -37.04
CA THR A 176 8.70 -55.10 -37.85
C THR A 176 9.44 -54.84 -39.18
N ALA A 177 10.61 -55.41 -39.35
CA ALA A 177 11.26 -55.48 -40.62
C ALA A 177 10.55 -56.57 -41.46
N ALA A 178 9.82 -56.16 -42.48
CA ALA A 178 9.33 -57.04 -43.49
C ALA A 178 10.43 -57.32 -44.57
N LYS A 179 10.79 -58.54 -44.68
CA LYS A 179 11.63 -59.19 -45.73
C LYS A 179 10.79 -59.22 -47.00
N ALA A 180 11.33 -58.75 -48.12
CA ALA A 180 10.89 -59.10 -49.46
C ALA A 180 12.10 -59.40 -50.32
N ALA A 181 11.94 -60.49 -51.06
CA ALA A 181 12.87 -61.17 -51.97
C ALA A 181 13.23 -60.33 -53.20
#